data_3009505264e9502cf0e0acfa71b38fdc
#
_entry.id   3009505264e9502cf0e0acfa71b38fdc
#
_cell.length_a   1.000
_cell.length_b   1.000
_cell.length_c   1.000
_cell.angle_alpha   90.00
_cell.angle_beta   90.00
_cell.angle_gamma   90.00
#
_symmetry.space_group_name_H-M   'P 1'
#
loop_
_entity.id
_entity.type
_entity.pdbx_description
1 polymer ?
#
loop_
_entity_poly.entity_id
_entity_poly.type
_entity_poly.pdbx_seq_one_letter_code
_entity_poly.pdbx_strand_id
1 'polypeptide(L)'
;MRLHLMLASLLLIPTLILAEDPAPKPLTPADAAKKVRGKVTVEMLVKSTGGNENCYLNSEADFMSDTNFTIFIPKDTKEKFKKLGVKNPAEHFDQKTIQATGTVILVEKKPRIAIVEPDQIKIVDKK
;
A
#
# COMPACT_ATOMS: atom_id res chain seq x y z
N MET A 1 38.05 -46.96 -13.61
CA MET A 1 37.68 -46.43 -13.40
C MET A 1 37.10 -45.61 -13.18
N ARG A 2 36.85 -45.18 -13.05
CA ARG A 2 36.38 -44.45 -12.75
C ARG A 2 35.65 -43.57 -12.58
N LEU A 3 35.29 -43.12 -12.40
CA LEU A 3 34.64 -42.32 -12.17
C LEU A 3 34.07 -41.47 -11.99
N HIS A 4 33.82 -41.19 -11.91
CA HIS A 4 33.25 -40.34 -11.74
C HIS A 4 32.61 -39.62 -11.46
N LEU A 5 32.39 -39.26 -11.37
CA LEU A 5 31.78 -38.51 -11.09
C LEU A 5 31.25 -37.76 -10.95
N MET A 6 30.92 -37.50 -10.84
CA MET A 6 30.34 -36.69 -10.64
C MET A 6 29.80 -35.97 -10.49
N LEU A 7 29.48 -35.61 -10.35
CA LEU A 7 28.88 -34.76 -10.19
C LEU A 7 28.31 -34.09 -9.93
N ALA A 8 28.14 -33.99 -9.80
CA ALA A 8 27.58 -33.22 -9.53
C ALA A 8 27.06 -32.52 -9.37
N SER A 9 26.67 -32.24 -9.23
CA SER A 9 26.06 -31.42 -9.02
C SER A 9 25.56 -30.68 -8.91
N LEU A 10 25.36 -30.38 -8.88
CA LEU A 10 24.78 -29.56 -8.72
C LEU A 10 24.36 -28.80 -8.53
N LEU A 11 23.95 -28.56 -8.30
CA LEU A 11 23.42 -27.75 -8.16
C LEU A 11 22.93 -27.05 -7.86
N LEU A 12 22.78 -26.64 -7.61
CA LEU A 12 22.24 -25.97 -7.20
C LEU A 12 21.92 -24.95 -7.50
N ILE A 13 21.16 -24.59 -7.32
CA ILE A 13 20.73 -23.73 -7.69
C ILE A 13 20.15 -23.04 -7.17
N PRO A 14 20.21 -22.20 -7.05
CA PRO A 14 19.85 -21.29 -6.42
C PRO A 14 18.68 -20.88 -6.59
N THR A 15 18.15 -20.92 -6.00
CA THR A 15 17.09 -20.67 -6.00
C THR A 15 16.83 -19.54 -5.89
N LEU A 16 16.81 -18.97 -6.36
CA LEU A 16 16.54 -17.93 -6.40
C LEU A 16 15.40 -17.53 -6.15
N ILE A 17 15.21 -17.26 -5.35
CA ILE A 17 14.18 -16.78 -4.98
C ILE A 17 14.16 -15.50 -5.19
N LEU A 18 13.56 -15.10 -5.95
CA LEU A 18 13.34 -13.92 -6.09
C LEU A 18 12.50 -13.52 -5.15
N ALA A 19 12.86 -13.41 -4.07
CA ALA A 19 12.07 -12.83 -3.06
C ALA A 19 11.70 -11.48 -3.50
N GLU A 20 10.51 -11.11 -3.36
CA GLU A 20 10.16 -9.78 -3.56
C GLU A 20 10.79 -8.95 -2.51
N ASP A 21 11.11 -7.75 -2.77
CA ASP A 21 11.60 -6.83 -1.76
C ASP A 21 10.57 -6.72 -0.66
N PRO A 22 10.99 -6.73 0.59
CA PRO A 22 10.03 -6.53 1.66
C PRO A 22 9.38 -5.15 1.56
N ALA A 23 8.17 -5.05 2.05
CA ALA A 23 7.50 -3.76 2.08
C ALA A 23 8.32 -2.78 2.90
N PRO A 24 8.35 -1.51 2.51
CA PRO A 24 9.07 -0.51 3.31
C PRO A 24 8.52 -0.45 4.72
N LYS A 25 9.40 -0.07 5.66
CA LYS A 25 9.00 0.11 7.04
C LYS A 25 7.89 1.13 7.13
N PRO A 26 6.86 0.89 7.93
CA PRO A 26 5.76 1.86 8.02
C PRO A 26 6.20 3.22 8.56
N LEU A 27 5.70 4.26 7.92
CA LEU A 27 5.96 5.64 8.29
C LEU A 27 4.67 6.31 8.72
N THR A 28 4.79 7.35 9.53
CA THR A 28 3.63 8.20 9.82
C THR A 28 3.26 8.99 8.58
N PRO A 29 2.05 9.53 8.50
CA PRO A 29 1.69 10.39 7.37
C PRO A 29 2.65 11.57 7.20
N ALA A 30 3.10 12.17 8.30
CA ALA A 30 4.03 13.30 8.22
C ALA A 30 5.35 12.90 7.58
N ASP A 31 5.89 11.75 7.99
CA ASP A 31 7.15 11.28 7.44
C ASP A 31 6.99 10.81 6.01
N ALA A 32 5.88 10.15 5.69
CA ALA A 32 5.62 9.69 4.32
C ALA A 32 5.50 10.88 3.37
N ALA A 33 4.90 11.97 3.83
CA ALA A 33 4.72 13.17 3.00
C ALA A 33 6.06 13.77 2.56
N LYS A 34 7.15 13.47 3.28
CA LYS A 34 8.46 13.97 2.92
C LYS A 34 9.13 13.15 1.83
N LYS A 35 8.56 12.03 1.47
CA LYS A 35 9.17 11.10 0.53
C LYS A 35 8.52 11.14 -0.85
N VAL A 36 8.27 12.33 -1.35
CA VAL A 36 7.63 12.50 -2.66
C VAL A 36 8.42 11.75 -3.73
N ARG A 37 7.72 10.97 -4.53
CA ARG A 37 8.24 10.09 -5.57
C ARG A 37 8.93 8.85 -5.05
N GLY A 38 8.98 8.68 -3.74
CA GLY A 38 9.53 7.45 -3.17
C GLY A 38 8.43 6.45 -2.86
N LYS A 39 8.80 5.18 -2.88
CA LYS A 39 7.88 4.12 -2.49
C LYS A 39 7.95 3.97 -0.97
N VAL A 40 6.81 4.07 -0.32
CA VAL A 40 6.73 3.99 1.13
C VAL A 40 5.55 3.13 1.55
N THR A 41 5.53 2.75 2.81
CA THR A 41 4.34 2.23 3.46
C THR A 41 3.95 3.27 4.49
N VAL A 42 2.74 3.81 4.40
CA VAL A 42 2.24 4.75 5.39
C VAL A 42 1.28 4.00 6.30
N GLU A 43 1.40 4.23 7.60
CA GLU A 43 0.44 3.69 8.56
C GLU A 43 -0.34 4.85 9.12
N MET A 44 -1.66 4.78 9.05
CA MET A 44 -2.49 5.89 9.50
C MET A 44 -3.87 5.42 9.90
N LEU A 45 -4.48 6.16 10.81
CA LEU A 45 -5.88 5.99 11.12
C LEU A 45 -6.67 6.76 10.05
N VAL A 46 -7.64 6.12 9.44
CA VAL A 46 -8.51 6.78 8.46
C VAL A 46 -9.55 7.57 9.23
N LYS A 47 -9.33 8.87 9.34
CA LYS A 47 -10.23 9.72 10.13
C LYS A 47 -11.42 10.21 9.34
N SER A 48 -11.30 10.26 8.01
CA SER A 48 -12.43 10.66 7.17
C SER A 48 -12.28 10.02 5.81
N THR A 49 -13.38 9.95 5.10
CA THR A 49 -13.40 9.39 3.75
C THR A 49 -14.20 10.32 2.86
N GLY A 50 -14.01 10.19 1.56
CA GLY A 50 -14.75 11.02 0.61
C GLY A 50 -14.80 10.37 -0.75
N GLY A 51 -15.38 11.10 -1.69
CA GLY A 51 -15.47 10.66 -3.06
C GLY A 51 -16.79 10.00 -3.39
N ASN A 52 -16.94 9.67 -4.63
CA ASN A 52 -18.15 9.06 -5.14
C ASN A 52 -17.74 7.87 -6.01
N GLU A 53 -17.35 8.12 -7.24
CA GLU A 53 -16.82 7.04 -8.07
C GLU A 53 -15.46 6.60 -7.57
N ASN A 54 -14.62 7.56 -7.21
CA ASN A 54 -13.33 7.27 -6.59
C ASN A 54 -13.49 7.35 -5.08
N CYS A 55 -12.55 6.78 -4.36
CA CYS A 55 -12.59 6.77 -2.91
C CYS A 55 -11.33 7.43 -2.36
N TYR A 56 -11.51 8.29 -1.38
CA TYR A 56 -10.42 8.99 -0.72
C TYR A 56 -10.42 8.62 0.75
N LEU A 57 -9.30 8.13 1.26
CA LEU A 57 -9.14 7.82 2.68
C LEU A 57 -8.17 8.83 3.23
N ASN A 58 -8.58 9.57 4.25
CA ASN A 58 -7.81 10.71 4.74
C ASN A 58 -7.29 10.49 6.14
N SER A 59 -6.07 10.97 6.40
CA SER A 59 -5.47 10.87 7.73
C SER A 59 -6.00 11.93 8.68
N GLU A 60 -6.69 12.95 8.15
CA GLU A 60 -7.25 14.00 8.97
C GLU A 60 -8.76 14.03 8.81
N ALA A 61 -9.45 14.56 9.81
CA ALA A 61 -10.89 14.73 9.73
C ALA A 61 -11.26 15.70 8.60
N ASP A 62 -10.44 16.71 8.40
CA ASP A 62 -10.63 17.70 7.34
C ASP A 62 -9.60 17.43 6.25
N PHE A 63 -10.08 16.98 5.07
CA PHE A 63 -9.18 16.65 3.98
C PHE A 63 -8.42 17.87 3.45
N MET A 64 -8.88 19.07 3.76
CA MET A 64 -8.20 20.30 3.36
C MET A 64 -7.05 20.67 4.29
N SER A 65 -6.91 19.96 5.41
CA SER A 65 -5.84 20.23 6.35
C SER A 65 -4.47 20.10 5.70
N ASP A 66 -3.54 20.97 6.06
CA ASP A 66 -2.18 20.93 5.52
C ASP A 66 -1.45 19.65 5.87
N THR A 67 -1.86 18.97 6.92
CA THR A 67 -1.21 17.74 7.36
C THR A 67 -1.92 16.49 6.85
N ASN A 68 -2.93 16.63 6.01
CA ASN A 68 -3.67 15.49 5.51
C ASN A 68 -2.85 14.68 4.51
N PHE A 69 -2.91 13.37 4.64
CA PHE A 69 -2.33 12.43 3.69
C PHE A 69 -3.48 11.59 3.16
N THR A 70 -3.58 11.44 1.85
CA THR A 70 -4.70 10.75 1.23
C THR A 70 -4.27 9.43 0.61
N ILE A 71 -5.05 8.39 0.84
CA ILE A 71 -4.95 7.15 0.10
C ILE A 71 -6.08 7.19 -0.92
N PHE A 72 -5.71 7.15 -2.19
CA PHE A 72 -6.64 7.32 -3.29
C PHE A 72 -6.96 5.96 -3.91
N ILE A 73 -8.23 5.59 -3.92
CA ILE A 73 -8.69 4.34 -4.50
C ILE A 73 -9.54 4.69 -5.71
N PRO A 74 -8.98 4.57 -6.92
CA PRO A 74 -9.74 4.94 -8.11
C PRO A 74 -10.85 3.92 -8.41
N LYS A 75 -11.75 4.34 -9.26
CA LYS A 75 -12.92 3.54 -9.62
C LYS A 75 -12.56 2.11 -10.03
N ASP A 76 -11.56 1.95 -10.86
CA ASP A 76 -11.17 0.62 -11.33
C ASP A 76 -10.71 -0.26 -10.19
N THR A 77 -10.02 0.30 -9.22
CA THR A 77 -9.57 -0.46 -8.06
C THR A 77 -10.75 -0.80 -7.15
N LYS A 78 -11.74 0.09 -7.08
CA LYS A 78 -12.95 -0.21 -6.33
C LYS A 78 -13.64 -1.47 -6.89
N GLU A 79 -13.62 -1.64 -8.21
CA GLU A 79 -14.18 -2.85 -8.80
C GLU A 79 -13.41 -4.09 -8.39
N LYS A 80 -12.10 -3.97 -8.26
CA LYS A 80 -11.28 -5.08 -7.78
C LYS A 80 -11.62 -5.45 -6.34
N PHE A 81 -11.87 -4.45 -5.51
CA PHE A 81 -12.31 -4.69 -4.13
C PHE A 81 -13.65 -5.40 -4.09
N LYS A 82 -14.55 -5.03 -4.98
CA LYS A 82 -15.85 -5.69 -5.04
C LYS A 82 -15.72 -7.17 -5.28
N LYS A 83 -14.82 -7.55 -6.18
CA LYS A 83 -14.58 -8.96 -6.49
C LYS A 83 -14.04 -9.72 -5.28
N LEU A 84 -13.44 -9.02 -4.33
CA LEU A 84 -12.93 -9.61 -3.11
C LEU A 84 -13.93 -9.53 -1.96
N GLY A 85 -15.14 -9.06 -2.23
CA GLY A 85 -16.18 -8.99 -1.20
C GLY A 85 -16.24 -7.67 -0.46
N VAL A 86 -15.45 -6.68 -0.86
CA VAL A 86 -15.49 -5.35 -0.23
C VAL A 86 -16.30 -4.44 -1.14
N LYS A 87 -17.57 -4.25 -0.78
CA LYS A 87 -18.47 -3.49 -1.64
C LYS A 87 -18.19 -2.00 -1.62
N ASN A 88 -17.75 -1.49 -0.48
CA ASN A 88 -17.53 -0.06 -0.32
C ASN A 88 -16.25 0.16 0.48
N PRO A 89 -15.13 0.44 -0.20
CA PRO A 89 -13.87 0.66 0.53
C PRO A 89 -13.95 1.81 1.54
N ALA A 90 -14.72 2.86 1.23
CA ALA A 90 -14.83 3.97 2.17
C ALA A 90 -15.37 3.50 3.51
N GLU A 91 -16.44 2.70 3.50
CA GLU A 91 -16.98 2.17 4.74
C GLU A 91 -16.05 1.15 5.37
N HIS A 92 -15.44 0.32 4.53
CA HIS A 92 -14.59 -0.76 5.01
C HIS A 92 -13.40 -0.24 5.81
N PHE A 93 -12.80 0.85 5.36
CA PHE A 93 -11.60 1.38 5.97
C PHE A 93 -11.84 2.54 6.93
N ASP A 94 -13.07 3.07 6.98
CA ASP A 94 -13.37 4.24 7.82
C ASP A 94 -13.07 3.94 9.29
N GLN A 95 -12.34 4.82 9.94
CA GLN A 95 -11.98 4.72 11.36
C GLN A 95 -11.09 3.51 11.67
N LYS A 96 -10.47 2.95 10.65
CA LYS A 96 -9.52 1.84 10.86
C LYS A 96 -8.11 2.34 10.69
N THR A 97 -7.17 1.70 11.38
CA THR A 97 -5.76 1.93 11.13
C THR A 97 -5.35 1.05 9.97
N ILE A 98 -4.73 1.64 8.97
CA ILE A 98 -4.33 0.94 7.77
C ILE A 98 -2.85 1.12 7.50
N GLN A 99 -2.30 0.21 6.71
CA GLN A 99 -1.00 0.39 6.10
C GLN A 99 -1.22 0.36 4.59
N ALA A 100 -0.71 1.36 3.90
CA ALA A 100 -0.83 1.46 2.45
C ALA A 100 0.55 1.66 1.86
N THR A 101 0.87 0.89 0.83
CA THR A 101 2.20 0.92 0.19
C THR A 101 2.07 1.42 -1.23
N GLY A 102 2.93 2.34 -1.60
CA GLY A 102 2.96 2.85 -2.96
C GLY A 102 3.84 4.07 -3.05
N THR A 103 3.84 4.68 -4.22
CA THR A 103 4.66 5.85 -4.48
C THR A 103 3.90 7.11 -4.07
N VAL A 104 4.56 7.98 -3.33
CA VAL A 104 3.95 9.24 -2.90
C VAL A 104 3.99 10.22 -4.06
N ILE A 105 2.84 10.76 -4.40
CA ILE A 105 2.75 11.81 -5.42
C ILE A 105 2.04 13.01 -4.82
N LEU A 106 2.24 14.16 -5.41
CA LEU A 106 1.54 15.38 -4.98
C LEU A 106 0.44 15.70 -5.99
N VAL A 107 -0.74 15.95 -5.47
CA VAL A 107 -1.85 16.42 -6.27
C VAL A 107 -2.31 17.72 -5.65
N GLU A 108 -2.19 18.81 -6.38
CA GLU A 108 -2.48 20.14 -5.84
C GLU A 108 -1.71 20.37 -4.53
N LYS A 109 -0.42 20.00 -4.58
CA LYS A 109 0.51 20.18 -3.45
C LYS A 109 0.21 19.29 -2.23
N LYS A 110 -0.71 18.36 -2.34
CA LYS A 110 -1.04 17.46 -1.23
C LYS A 110 -0.58 16.04 -1.53
N PRO A 111 0.01 15.36 -0.54
CA PRO A 111 0.56 14.03 -0.77
C PRO A 111 -0.53 12.96 -0.83
N ARG A 112 -0.33 11.99 -1.69
CA ARG A 112 -1.21 10.83 -1.76
C ARG A 112 -0.48 9.62 -2.30
N ILE A 113 -1.05 8.46 -2.00
CA ILE A 113 -0.66 7.21 -2.62
C ILE A 113 -1.89 6.67 -3.34
N ALA A 114 -1.73 6.28 -4.61
CA ALA A 114 -2.81 5.66 -5.35
C ALA A 114 -2.75 4.15 -5.18
N ILE A 115 -3.90 3.53 -4.93
CA ILE A 115 -4.02 2.10 -4.78
C ILE A 115 -4.51 1.53 -6.10
N VAL A 116 -3.64 0.82 -6.79
CA VAL A 116 -3.97 0.17 -8.05
C VAL A 116 -4.43 -1.26 -7.81
N GLU A 117 -3.84 -1.92 -6.81
CA GLU A 117 -4.20 -3.28 -6.44
C GLU A 117 -4.64 -3.33 -4.99
N PRO A 118 -5.67 -4.10 -4.68
CA PRO A 118 -6.15 -4.17 -3.30
C PRO A 118 -5.09 -4.62 -2.28
N ASP A 119 -4.09 -5.39 -2.70
CA ASP A 119 -3.09 -5.86 -1.75
C ASP A 119 -2.09 -4.78 -1.34
N GLN A 120 -2.18 -3.58 -1.92
CA GLN A 120 -1.35 -2.47 -1.47
C GLN A 120 -1.82 -1.90 -0.13
N ILE A 121 -3.01 -2.27 0.32
CA ILE A 121 -3.58 -1.68 1.53
C ILE A 121 -4.15 -2.79 2.42
N LYS A 122 -3.94 -2.65 3.71
CA LYS A 122 -4.50 -3.62 4.66
C LYS A 122 -4.84 -2.92 5.98
N ILE A 123 -5.78 -3.49 6.69
CA ILE A 123 -6.14 -3.03 8.02
C ILE A 123 -5.14 -3.64 9.01
N VAL A 124 -4.68 -2.83 9.96
CA VAL A 124 -3.74 -3.26 10.96
C VAL A 124 -4.44 -3.22 12.31
N ASP A 125 -4.38 -4.34 13.02
CA ASP A 125 -4.96 -4.36 14.36
C ASP A 125 -4.00 -3.66 15.31
N LYS A 126 -4.51 -2.65 15.98
CA LYS A 126 -3.74 -1.96 16.99
C LYS A 126 -4.33 -2.30 18.33
N LYS A 127 -3.50 -2.74 19.23
CA LYS A 127 -3.97 -3.07 20.57
C LYS A 127 -3.59 -2.02 21.57
#